data_04bff8d95ebe4e74f76f0e5c35c9cf93
#
_entry.id   04bff8d95ebe4e74f76f0e5c35c9cf93
#
_cell.length_a   1.000
_cell.length_b   1.000
_cell.length_c   1.000
_cell.angle_alpha   90.00
_cell.angle_beta   90.00
_cell.angle_gamma   90.00
#
_symmetry.space_group_name_H-M   'P 1'
#
loop_
_entity.id
_entity.type
_entity.pdbx_description
1 polymer ?
#
loop_
_entity_poly.entity_id
_entity_poly.type
_entity_poly.pdbx_seq_one_letter_code
_entity_poly.pdbx_strand_id
1 'polypeptide(L)' 'MPIRKLATSAAYSPEQITVLISAHKAACAALGVEPADAVYTEAVALKVLECAVKGEFNTERLSDYAVRALRATGN' A
#
# COMPACT_ATOMS: atom_id res chain seq x y z
N MET A 1 4.03 10.01 -3.78
CA MET A 1 2.89 10.50 -2.97
C MET A 1 2.78 9.66 -1.70
N PRO A 2 2.70 10.31 -0.54
CA PRO A 2 2.61 9.56 0.71
C PRO A 2 1.22 8.92 0.86
N ILE A 3 1.22 7.66 1.30
CA ILE A 3 -0.02 6.91 1.50
C ILE A 3 -0.92 7.58 2.54
N ARG A 4 -0.32 8.28 3.50
CA ARG A 4 -1.09 9.01 4.53
C ARG A 4 -2.05 10.00 3.91
N LYS A 5 -1.63 10.72 2.86
CA LYS A 5 -2.47 11.70 2.19
C LYS A 5 -3.66 11.01 1.50
N LEU A 6 -3.41 9.88 0.84
CA LEU A 6 -4.46 9.12 0.20
C LEU A 6 -5.44 8.54 1.23
N ALA A 7 -4.91 7.99 2.32
CA ALA A 7 -5.74 7.39 3.36
C ALA A 7 -6.58 8.44 4.08
N THR A 8 -6.04 9.64 4.29
CA THR A 8 -6.77 10.73 4.92
C THR A 8 -7.96 11.13 4.07
N SER A 9 -7.79 11.17 2.74
CA SER A 9 -8.90 11.47 1.82
C SER A 9 -10.01 10.45 1.92
N ALA A 10 -9.68 9.20 2.26
CA ALA A 10 -10.66 8.13 2.39
C ALA A 10 -11.28 8.04 3.79
N ALA A 11 -10.93 8.96 4.69
CA ALA A 11 -11.50 9.06 6.04
C ALA A 11 -11.23 7.83 6.93
N TYR A 12 -10.03 7.27 6.82
CA TYR A 12 -9.62 6.19 7.70
C TYR A 12 -9.24 6.71 9.08
N SER A 13 -9.40 5.86 10.11
CA SER A 13 -8.99 6.19 11.47
C SER A 13 -7.46 6.26 11.56
N PRO A 14 -6.90 6.94 12.59
CA PRO A 14 -5.46 6.98 12.76
C PRO A 14 -4.81 5.61 12.88
N GLU A 15 -5.47 4.66 13.52
CA GLU A 15 -4.96 3.30 13.65
C GLU A 15 -4.92 2.60 12.29
N GLN A 16 -5.99 2.79 11.50
CA GLN A 16 -6.04 2.23 10.15
C GLN A 16 -4.95 2.84 9.27
N ILE A 17 -4.74 4.14 9.38
CA ILE A 17 -3.68 4.82 8.62
C ILE A 17 -2.31 4.25 8.97
N THR A 18 -2.06 3.97 10.25
CA THR A 18 -0.79 3.37 10.67
C THR A 18 -0.60 2.00 10.04
N VAL A 19 -1.64 1.18 10.00
CA VAL A 19 -1.59 -0.13 9.35
C VAL A 19 -1.30 0.02 7.86
N LEU A 20 -1.96 0.96 7.20
CA LEU A 20 -1.75 1.19 5.76
C LEU A 20 -0.31 1.63 5.46
N ILE A 21 0.25 2.49 6.29
CA ILE A 21 1.63 2.95 6.12
C ILE A 21 2.60 1.78 6.28
N SER A 22 2.38 0.95 7.31
CA SER A 22 3.21 -0.22 7.55
C SER A 22 3.14 -1.21 6.40
N ALA A 23 1.95 -1.45 5.88
CA ALA A 23 1.75 -2.36 4.75
C ALA A 23 2.43 -1.82 3.49
N HIS A 24 2.32 -0.52 3.26
CA HIS A 24 2.96 0.13 2.12
C HIS A 24 4.48 -0.03 2.17
N LYS A 25 5.07 0.22 3.33
CA LYS A 25 6.52 0.06 3.51
C LYS A 25 6.95 -1.39 3.29
N ALA A 26 6.20 -2.33 3.84
CA ALA A 26 6.52 -3.74 3.70
C ALA A 26 6.43 -4.20 2.24
N ALA A 27 5.40 -3.75 1.53
CA ALA A 27 5.22 -4.11 0.13
C ALA A 27 6.34 -3.52 -0.74
N CYS A 28 6.70 -2.26 -0.51
CA CYS A 28 7.79 -1.62 -1.23
C CYS A 28 9.11 -2.35 -1.00
N ALA A 29 9.38 -2.75 0.24
CA ALA A 29 10.59 -3.50 0.56
C ALA A 29 10.61 -4.86 -0.14
N ALA A 30 9.48 -5.56 -0.15
CA ALA A 30 9.37 -6.86 -0.79
C ALA A 30 9.54 -6.78 -2.31
N LEU A 31 9.11 -5.68 -2.92
CA LEU A 31 9.22 -5.47 -4.35
C LEU A 31 10.54 -4.82 -4.76
N GLY A 32 11.34 -4.37 -3.80
CA GLY A 32 12.59 -3.68 -4.10
C GLY A 32 12.39 -2.30 -4.70
N VAL A 33 11.30 -1.64 -4.36
CA VAL A 33 10.98 -0.33 -4.90
C VAL A 33 11.82 0.75 -4.21
N GLU A 34 12.49 1.56 -5.03
CA GLU A 34 13.27 2.69 -4.52
C GLU A 34 12.35 3.79 -3.99
N PRO A 35 12.68 4.41 -2.85
CA PRO A 35 11.88 5.52 -2.34
C PRO A 35 11.77 6.69 -3.31
N ALA A 36 12.75 6.85 -4.18
CA ALA A 36 12.75 7.92 -5.17
C ALA A 36 11.85 7.63 -6.38
N ASP A 37 11.41 6.40 -6.55
CA ASP A 37 10.52 6.03 -7.65
C ASP A 37 9.08 6.35 -7.28
N ALA A 38 8.71 7.61 -7.48
CA ALA A 38 7.39 8.09 -7.09
C ALA A 38 6.25 7.37 -7.81
N VAL A 39 6.44 7.03 -9.07
CA VAL A 39 5.40 6.36 -9.86
C VAL A 39 5.10 4.97 -9.32
N TYR A 40 6.15 4.19 -9.08
CA TYR A 40 5.97 2.83 -8.58
C TYR A 40 5.50 2.81 -7.12
N THR A 41 6.01 3.75 -6.32
CA THR A 41 5.60 3.89 -4.93
C THR A 41 4.11 4.21 -4.84
N GLU A 42 3.62 5.08 -5.72
CA GLU A 42 2.21 5.40 -5.79
C GLU A 42 1.38 4.19 -6.21
N ALA A 43 1.87 3.41 -7.17
CA ALA A 43 1.18 2.20 -7.61
C ALA A 43 1.03 1.21 -6.46
N VAL A 44 2.08 1.04 -5.64
CA VAL A 44 2.02 0.18 -4.46
C VAL A 44 0.96 0.70 -3.48
N ALA A 45 0.95 2.01 -3.24
CA ALA A 45 -0.01 2.62 -2.32
C ALA A 45 -1.45 2.38 -2.77
N LEU A 46 -1.70 2.53 -4.07
CA LEU A 46 -3.04 2.33 -4.62
C LEU A 46 -3.50 0.87 -4.44
N LYS A 47 -2.59 -0.08 -4.60
CA LYS A 47 -2.95 -1.50 -4.40
C LYS A 47 -3.24 -1.81 -2.94
N VAL A 48 -2.48 -1.22 -2.02
CA VAL A 48 -2.74 -1.37 -0.59
C VAL A 48 -4.13 -0.82 -0.26
N LEU A 49 -4.46 0.38 -0.77
CA LEU A 49 -5.75 1.00 -0.51
C LEU A 49 -6.90 0.23 -1.15
N GLU A 50 -6.67 -0.34 -2.32
CA GLU A 50 -7.67 -1.17 -3.00
C GLU A 50 -8.07 -2.36 -2.14
N CYS A 51 -7.11 -2.97 -1.48
CA CYS A 51 -7.39 -4.07 -0.56
C CYS A 51 -8.10 -3.57 0.70
N ALA A 52 -7.66 -2.43 1.23
CA ALA A 52 -8.25 -1.85 2.44
C ALA A 52 -9.72 -1.48 2.26
N VAL A 53 -10.10 -1.04 1.09
CA VAL A 53 -11.49 -0.71 0.77
C VAL A 53 -12.42 -1.92 0.97
N LYS A 54 -11.87 -3.11 0.80
CA LYS A 54 -12.63 -4.36 1.00
C LYS A 54 -12.73 -4.76 2.47
N GLY A 55 -12.19 -3.93 3.38
CA GLY A 55 -12.26 -4.17 4.81
C GLY A 55 -11.05 -4.85 5.40
N GLU A 56 -9.99 -5.04 4.64
CA GLU A 56 -8.80 -5.71 5.13
C GLU A 56 -7.85 -4.72 5.80
N PHE A 57 -7.50 -4.95 7.06
CA PHE A 57 -6.59 -4.10 7.82
C PHE A 57 -5.49 -4.89 8.53
N ASN A 58 -5.09 -6.02 7.98
CA ASN A 58 -3.95 -6.77 8.46
C ASN A 58 -2.73 -6.38 7.62
N THR A 59 -1.66 -5.91 8.26
CA THR A 59 -0.47 -5.43 7.58
C THR A 59 0.09 -6.46 6.59
N GLU A 60 0.19 -7.71 7.00
CA GLU A 60 0.75 -8.75 6.15
C GLU A 60 -0.13 -9.03 4.94
N ARG A 61 -1.44 -9.07 5.13
CA ARG A 61 -2.38 -9.34 4.04
C ARG A 61 -2.43 -8.19 3.05
N LEU A 62 -2.41 -6.96 3.53
CA LEU A 62 -2.37 -5.78 2.68
C LEU A 62 -1.10 -5.76 1.85
N SER A 63 0.03 -6.01 2.48
CA SER A 63 1.32 -6.06 1.82
C SER A 63 1.35 -7.17 0.77
N ASP A 64 0.90 -8.36 1.14
CA ASP A 64 0.87 -9.52 0.26
C ASP A 64 -0.01 -9.27 -0.96
N TYR A 65 -1.17 -8.68 -0.76
CA TYR A 65 -2.07 -8.34 -1.85
C TYR A 65 -1.38 -7.39 -2.84
N ALA A 66 -0.75 -6.34 -2.33
CA ALA A 66 -0.09 -5.36 -3.18
C ALA A 66 1.06 -5.99 -3.96
N VAL A 67 1.87 -6.82 -3.31
CA VAL A 67 2.99 -7.50 -3.96
C VAL A 67 2.49 -8.42 -5.08
N ARG A 68 1.48 -9.21 -4.80
CA ARG A 68 0.93 -10.15 -5.78
C ARG A 68 0.30 -9.41 -6.96
N ALA A 69 -0.46 -8.37 -6.67
CA ALA A 69 -1.13 -7.61 -7.71
C ALA A 69 -0.13 -6.97 -8.66
N LEU A 70 0.94 -6.39 -8.14
CA LEU A 70 1.94 -5.73 -8.97
C LEU A 70 2.84 -6.71 -9.71
N ARG A 71 3.12 -7.87 -9.12
CA ARG A 71 3.88 -8.91 -9.81
C ARG A 71 3.07 -9.51 -10.95
N ALA A 72 1.77 -9.63 -10.78
CA ALA A 72 0.90 -10.18 -11.81
C ALA A 72 0.78 -9.25 -13.01
N THR A 73 0.84 -7.92 -12.78
CA THR A 73 0.71 -6.95 -13.87
C THR A 73 2.04 -6.42 -14.37
N GLY A 74 3.09 -6.60 -13.59
CA GLY A 74 4.39 -5.98 -13.85
C GLY A 74 5.32 -6.76 -14.71
N ASN A 75 4.90 -7.84 -15.30
CA ASN A 75 5.80 -8.63 -16.03
C ASN A 75 5.80 -8.50 -17.43
#